data_b16a6c6041146034e10a0f4a242e0715
#
_entry.id   b16a6c6041146034e10a0f4a242e0715
#
_cell.length_a   1.000
_cell.length_b   1.000
_cell.length_c   1.000
_cell.angle_alpha   90.00
_cell.angle_beta   90.00
_cell.angle_gamma   90.00
#
_symmetry.space_group_name_H-M   'P 1'
#
loop_
_entity.id
_entity.type
_entity.pdbx_description
1 polymer ?
#
loop_
_entity_poly.entity_id
_entity_poly.type
_entity_poly.pdbx_seq_one_letter_code
_entity_poly.pdbx_strand_id
1 'polypeptide(L)' 'MFSPDQRVKVDLSGMVVQGVSFSQNVREALATIIRQTSTNPPVYLVELLFSFKGVKRVELPEERIHAA' A
#
# COMPACT_ATOMS: atom_id res chain seq x y z
N MET A 1 -13.34 -5.25 0.42
CA MET A 1 -13.02 -4.71 1.75
C MET A 1 -11.92 -5.54 2.40
N PHE A 2 -10.97 -4.89 3.05
CA PHE A 2 -9.81 -5.58 3.62
C PHE A 2 -9.83 -5.48 5.14
N SER A 3 -9.23 -6.46 5.80
CA SER A 3 -9.21 -6.54 7.26
C SER A 3 -7.78 -6.32 7.79
N PRO A 4 -7.63 -5.82 9.03
CA PRO A 4 -6.31 -5.75 9.64
C PRO A 4 -5.58 -7.09 9.59
N ASP A 5 -4.27 -7.03 9.39
CA ASP A 5 -3.37 -8.18 9.29
C ASP A 5 -3.56 -9.03 8.02
N GLN A 6 -4.45 -8.64 7.12
CA GLN A 6 -4.62 -9.35 5.85
C GLN A 6 -3.42 -9.09 4.94
N ARG A 7 -2.87 -10.14 4.33
CA ARG A 7 -1.81 -10.02 3.35
C ARG A 7 -2.40 -9.59 2.00
N VAL A 8 -1.79 -8.58 1.40
CA VAL A 8 -2.27 -8.02 0.13
C VAL A 8 -1.09 -7.71 -0.79
N LYS A 9 -1.41 -7.43 -2.05
CA LYS A 9 -0.48 -6.86 -3.02
C LYS A 9 -0.92 -5.45 -3.31
N VAL A 10 0.03 -4.51 -3.36
CA VAL A 10 -0.29 -3.12 -3.57
C VAL A 10 0.45 -2.58 -4.80
N ASP A 11 -0.23 -1.68 -5.50
CA ASP A 11 0.31 -1.03 -6.68
C ASP A 11 0.85 0.34 -6.27
N LEU A 12 2.17 0.49 -6.28
CA LEU A 12 2.84 1.72 -5.93
C LEU A 12 3.38 2.46 -7.16
N SER A 13 3.08 1.95 -8.37
CA SER A 13 3.65 2.51 -9.60
C SER A 13 3.33 3.98 -9.76
N GLY A 14 4.35 4.77 -10.06
CA GLY A 14 4.19 6.20 -10.29
C GLY A 14 3.91 7.04 -9.06
N MET A 15 3.89 6.45 -7.87
CA MET A 15 3.61 7.20 -6.64
C MET A 15 4.86 7.84 -6.07
N VAL A 16 4.66 8.92 -5.34
CA VAL A 16 5.72 9.56 -4.56
C VAL A 16 5.26 9.55 -3.11
N VAL A 17 6.04 8.91 -2.25
CA VAL A 17 5.73 8.78 -0.83
C VAL A 17 6.94 9.21 -0.03
N GLN A 18 6.77 10.18 0.87
CA GLN A 18 7.85 10.68 1.70
C GLN A 18 9.10 11.06 0.89
N GLY A 19 8.88 11.68 -0.28
CA GLY A 19 9.97 12.10 -1.15
C GLY A 19 10.60 10.98 -1.97
N VAL A 20 10.10 9.76 -1.86
CA VAL A 20 10.60 8.60 -2.61
C VAL A 20 9.67 8.33 -3.78
N SER A 21 10.22 8.32 -5.00
CA SER A 21 9.45 8.01 -6.21
C SER A 21 9.53 6.52 -6.50
N PHE A 22 8.36 5.92 -6.72
CA PHE A 22 8.28 4.50 -7.09
C PHE A 22 8.20 4.38 -8.60
N SER A 23 8.95 3.43 -9.16
CA SER A 23 8.97 3.21 -10.59
C SER A 23 7.64 2.63 -11.07
N GLN A 24 7.40 2.70 -12.38
CA GLN A 24 6.21 2.15 -13.00
C GLN A 24 6.16 0.62 -12.88
N ASN A 25 7.26 -0.01 -12.47
CA ASN A 25 7.32 -1.46 -12.36
C ASN A 25 6.90 -1.97 -10.99
N VAL A 26 6.69 -1.09 -10.01
CA VAL A 26 6.33 -1.50 -8.64
C VAL A 26 4.80 -1.64 -8.58
N ARG A 27 4.29 -2.73 -9.15
CA ARG A 27 2.83 -2.94 -9.27
C ARG A 27 2.28 -4.01 -8.34
N GLU A 28 3.13 -4.88 -7.79
CA GLU A 28 2.67 -5.97 -6.94
C GLU A 28 3.59 -6.11 -5.73
N ALA A 29 3.69 -5.04 -4.95
CA ALA A 29 4.47 -5.08 -3.72
C ALA A 29 3.67 -5.80 -2.64
N LEU A 30 4.30 -6.73 -1.94
CA LEU A 30 3.65 -7.44 -0.84
C LEU A 30 3.54 -6.53 0.37
N ALA A 31 2.36 -6.55 1.00
CA ALA A 31 2.09 -5.73 2.15
C ALA A 31 1.05 -6.37 3.04
N THR A 32 0.88 -5.81 4.23
CA THR A 32 -0.12 -6.26 5.20
C THR A 32 -0.97 -5.06 5.58
N ILE A 33 -2.28 -5.25 5.64
CA ILE A 33 -3.19 -4.18 6.05
C ILE A 33 -2.98 -3.90 7.53
N ILE A 34 -2.77 -2.63 7.88
CA ILE A 34 -2.69 -2.21 9.28
C ILE A 34 -4.09 -1.80 9.75
N ARG A 35 -4.72 -0.88 9.02
CA ARG A 35 -6.08 -0.41 9.35
C ARG A 35 -6.63 0.40 8.20
N GLN A 36 -7.92 0.61 8.22
CA GLN A 36 -8.59 1.53 7.30
C GLN A 36 -8.53 2.93 7.88
N THR A 37 -8.06 3.89 7.09
CA THR A 37 -7.88 5.26 7.55
C THR A 37 -8.97 6.21 7.07
N SER A 38 -9.73 5.79 6.05
CA SER A 38 -10.86 6.57 5.55
C SER A 38 -11.91 5.62 5.00
N THR A 39 -13.17 6.00 5.07
CA THR A 39 -14.28 5.17 4.57
C THR A 39 -14.89 5.68 3.28
N ASN A 40 -14.70 6.97 2.97
CA ASN A 40 -15.34 7.57 1.80
C ASN A 40 -14.44 8.64 1.20
N PRO A 41 -13.56 8.27 0.24
CA PRO A 41 -13.35 6.94 -0.32
C PRO A 41 -12.58 6.03 0.65
N PRO A 42 -12.65 4.71 0.46
CA PRO A 42 -11.90 3.78 1.31
C PRO A 42 -10.40 3.89 1.06
N VAL A 43 -9.67 4.15 2.13
CA VAL A 43 -8.21 4.25 2.13
C VAL A 43 -7.69 3.41 3.27
N TYR A 44 -6.59 2.70 3.02
CA TYR A 44 -5.99 1.80 4.00
C TYR A 44 -4.54 2.15 4.24
N LEU A 45 -4.13 2.05 5.50
CA LEU A 45 -2.72 2.09 5.87
C LEU A 45 -2.18 0.68 5.76
N VAL A 46 -1.14 0.49 4.97
CA VAL A 46 -0.51 -0.81 4.78
C VAL A 46 0.95 -0.75 5.19
N GLU A 47 1.49 -1.89 5.61
CA GLU A 47 2.92 -2.03 5.90
C GLU A 47 3.54 -2.91 4.84
N LEU A 48 4.55 -2.39 4.16
CA LEU A 48 5.25 -3.14 3.13
C LEU A 48 6.07 -4.27 3.76
N LEU A 49 6.07 -5.44 3.13
CA LEU A 49 6.86 -6.57 3.62
C LEU A 49 8.35 -6.25 3.55
N PHE A 50 8.77 -5.56 2.49
CA PHE A 50 10.13 -5.10 2.33
C PHE A 50 10.12 -3.58 2.25
N SER A 51 10.92 -2.90 3.07
CA SER A 51 11.00 -1.45 3.01
C SER A 51 11.65 -1.03 1.69
N PHE A 52 11.24 0.13 1.19
CA PHE A 52 11.76 0.68 -0.06
C PHE A 52 12.33 2.07 0.24
N LYS A 53 13.67 2.18 0.25
CA LYS A 53 14.37 3.44 0.55
C LYS A 53 13.88 4.08 1.85
N GLY A 54 13.66 3.24 2.86
CA GLY A 54 13.19 3.70 4.17
C GLY A 54 11.67 3.84 4.29
N VAL A 55 10.93 3.68 3.20
CA VAL A 55 9.47 3.73 3.23
C VAL A 55 8.95 2.34 3.55
N LYS A 56 8.19 2.21 4.61
CA LYS A 56 7.63 0.93 5.02
C LYS A 56 6.12 0.96 5.17
N ARG A 57 5.54 2.12 5.53
CA ARG A 57 4.09 2.26 5.69
C ARG A 57 3.57 3.26 4.70
N VAL A 58 2.46 2.93 4.05
CA VAL A 58 1.87 3.75 2.99
C VAL A 58 0.36 3.74 3.13
N GLU A 59 -0.27 4.91 2.91
CA GLU A 59 -1.73 4.98 2.80
C GLU A 59 -2.10 4.90 1.33
N LEU A 60 -3.02 3.98 1.00
CA LEU A 60 -3.42 3.71 -0.37
C LEU A 60 -4.93 3.62 -0.50
N PRO A 61 -5.50 4.12 -1.61
CA PRO A 61 -6.90 3.88 -1.91
C PRO A 61 -7.11 2.40 -2.21
N GLU A 62 -8.33 1.93 -1.97
CA GLU A 62 -8.66 0.51 -2.13
C GLU A 62 -8.36 -0.01 -3.53
N GLU A 63 -8.52 0.83 -4.55
CA GLU A 63 -8.31 0.43 -5.94
C GLU A 63 -6.86 0.06 -6.26
N ARG A 64 -5.91 0.44 -5.41
CA ARG A 64 -4.50 0.08 -5.58
C ARG A 64 -4.11 -1.14 -4.76
N ILE A 65 -5.07 -1.77 -4.09
CA ILE A 65 -4.83 -2.91 -3.20
C ILE A 65 -5.58 -4.12 -3.76
N HIS A 66 -4.88 -5.26 -3.83
CA HIS A 66 -5.45 -6.50 -4.31
C HIS A 66 -5.19 -7.61 -3.31
N ALA A 67 -6.12 -8.55 -3.18
CA ALA A 67 -5.92 -9.71 -2.33
C ALA A 67 -4.70 -10.50 -2.83
N ALA A 68 -3.88 -10.93 -1.90
CA ALA A 68 -2.69 -11.72 -2.23
C ALA A 68 -3.05 -13.18 -2.51
#